data_260410854403164d8df754eaf8ca03b5
#
_entry.id   260410854403164d8df754eaf8ca03b5
#
_cell.length_a   1.000
_cell.length_b   1.000
_cell.length_c   1.000
_cell.angle_alpha   90.00
_cell.angle_beta   90.00
_cell.angle_gamma   90.00
#
_symmetry.space_group_name_H-M   'P 1'
#
loop_
_entity.id
_entity.type
_entity.pdbx_description
1 polymer ?
#
loop_
_entity_poly.entity_id
_entity_poly.type
_entity_poly.pdbx_seq_one_letter_code
_entity_poly.pdbx_strand_id
1 'polypeptide(L)'
;LSGRGAERILDLLEWLSARSDGVSLTEIALALDVPKSSGLLLLRLLTERGYVERSKNGAYALVRLPGEVRSGTEAWGTLLRLSEAPLREAVEASNETGFVAVMEDARIRYLTKRLPLREIRYDRDITHLRQAHLVASGLAILSGFDDASLDAYLDAAAPTPEARADILAAVTEARATGCAVNLKGVVEGAAGVAAPIRDTDGRIVAAINLSGPRERIVAHVAELTDIAIRTAQRVSEELARRNRIRPASKGGI
;
A
#
# COMPACT_ATOMS: atom_id res chain seq x y z
N LEU A 1 32.69 -9.87 4.80
CA LEU A 1 32.03 -9.95 3.48
C LEU A 1 32.79 -8.99 2.57
N SER A 2 33.40 -9.48 1.48
CA SER A 2 33.99 -8.60 0.46
C SER A 2 32.89 -7.73 -0.14
N GLY A 3 33.16 -6.46 -0.48
CA GLY A 3 32.19 -5.53 -1.05
C GLY A 3 31.38 -6.12 -2.21
N ARG A 4 32.01 -6.93 -3.07
CA ARG A 4 31.34 -7.63 -4.18
C ARG A 4 30.22 -8.59 -3.75
N GLY A 5 30.28 -9.19 -2.55
CA GLY A 5 29.20 -10.07 -2.07
C GLY A 5 27.97 -9.29 -1.66
N ALA A 6 28.14 -8.11 -1.07
CA ALA A 6 27.05 -7.23 -0.70
C ALA A 6 26.36 -6.62 -1.93
N GLU A 7 27.14 -6.14 -2.91
CA GLU A 7 26.64 -5.64 -4.18
C GLU A 7 25.76 -6.68 -4.89
N ARG A 8 26.23 -7.92 -5.03
CA ARG A 8 25.48 -9.00 -5.67
C ARG A 8 24.16 -9.34 -4.97
N ILE A 9 24.09 -9.19 -3.63
CA ILE A 9 22.84 -9.36 -2.89
C ILE A 9 21.86 -8.23 -3.24
N LEU A 10 22.33 -6.99 -3.29
CA LEU A 10 21.50 -5.84 -3.68
C LEU A 10 21.03 -5.98 -5.14
N ASP A 11 21.93 -6.27 -6.06
CA ASP A 11 21.60 -6.50 -7.48
C ASP A 11 20.53 -7.60 -7.63
N LEU A 12 20.66 -8.71 -6.88
CA LEU A 12 19.69 -9.81 -6.91
C LEU A 12 18.32 -9.37 -6.38
N LEU A 13 18.28 -8.63 -5.26
CA LEU A 13 17.03 -8.12 -4.69
C LEU A 13 16.35 -7.11 -5.63
N GLU A 14 17.10 -6.18 -6.19
CA GLU A 14 16.59 -5.21 -7.16
C GLU A 14 16.08 -5.89 -8.42
N TRP A 15 16.87 -6.82 -8.97
CA TRP A 15 16.48 -7.58 -10.16
C TRP A 15 15.22 -8.43 -9.94
N LEU A 16 15.10 -9.09 -8.80
CA LEU A 16 13.90 -9.86 -8.42
C LEU A 16 12.70 -8.94 -8.15
N SER A 17 12.93 -7.76 -7.57
CA SER A 17 11.86 -6.82 -7.25
C SER A 17 11.13 -6.29 -8.49
N ALA A 18 11.83 -6.20 -9.60
CA ALA A 18 11.27 -5.77 -10.89
C ALA A 18 10.39 -6.82 -11.58
N ARG A 19 10.26 -8.04 -11.00
CA ARG A 19 9.55 -9.18 -11.60
C ARG A 19 8.36 -9.62 -10.74
N SER A 20 7.25 -9.85 -11.41
CA SER A 20 6.04 -10.41 -10.79
C SER A 20 6.05 -11.94 -10.77
N ASP A 21 6.75 -12.57 -11.73
CA ASP A 21 6.75 -14.01 -11.91
C ASP A 21 7.99 -14.66 -11.27
N GLY A 22 7.82 -15.90 -10.84
CA GLY A 22 8.95 -16.69 -10.34
C GLY A 22 9.96 -16.99 -11.45
N VAL A 23 11.24 -16.85 -11.15
CA VAL A 23 12.35 -17.00 -12.10
C VAL A 23 13.23 -18.20 -11.76
N SER A 24 13.84 -18.81 -12.76
CA SER A 24 14.74 -19.95 -12.58
C SER A 24 16.13 -19.51 -12.11
N LEU A 25 16.88 -20.44 -11.46
CA LEU A 25 18.29 -20.22 -11.12
C LEU A 25 19.14 -19.86 -12.36
N THR A 26 18.79 -20.41 -13.51
CA THR A 26 19.53 -20.14 -14.76
C THR A 26 19.36 -18.70 -15.23
N GLU A 27 18.14 -18.16 -15.19
CA GLU A 27 17.86 -16.77 -15.53
C GLU A 27 18.56 -15.82 -14.56
N ILE A 28 18.53 -16.14 -13.26
CA ILE A 28 19.23 -15.34 -12.23
C ILE A 28 20.72 -15.32 -12.45
N ALA A 29 21.33 -16.48 -12.68
CA ALA A 29 22.77 -16.60 -12.91
C ALA A 29 23.23 -15.83 -14.15
N LEU A 30 22.42 -15.87 -15.22
CA LEU A 30 22.66 -15.11 -16.45
C LEU A 30 22.52 -13.61 -16.23
N ALA A 31 21.47 -13.18 -15.56
CA ALA A 31 21.18 -11.76 -15.35
C ALA A 31 22.22 -11.05 -14.47
N LEU A 32 22.77 -11.77 -13.49
CA LEU A 32 23.76 -11.22 -12.56
C LEU A 32 25.23 -11.50 -13.00
N ASP A 33 25.39 -12.15 -14.15
CA ASP A 33 26.70 -12.59 -14.64
C ASP A 33 27.53 -13.33 -13.56
N VAL A 34 26.90 -14.35 -12.95
CA VAL A 34 27.54 -15.15 -11.90
C VAL A 34 27.43 -16.66 -12.20
N PRO A 35 28.37 -17.48 -11.75
CA PRO A 35 28.23 -18.93 -11.78
C PRO A 35 26.95 -19.38 -11.07
N LYS A 36 26.25 -20.42 -11.56
CA LYS A 36 25.06 -20.98 -10.93
C LYS A 36 25.24 -21.34 -9.46
N SER A 37 26.43 -21.82 -9.09
CA SER A 37 26.76 -22.12 -7.69
C SER A 37 26.72 -20.87 -6.80
N SER A 38 27.22 -19.73 -7.30
CA SER A 38 27.18 -18.46 -6.60
C SER A 38 25.75 -17.92 -6.50
N GLY A 39 24.97 -17.96 -7.59
CA GLY A 39 23.56 -17.60 -7.59
C GLY A 39 22.75 -18.46 -6.60
N LEU A 40 23.01 -19.77 -6.55
CA LEU A 40 22.33 -20.66 -5.61
C LEU A 40 22.67 -20.33 -4.15
N LEU A 41 23.92 -19.95 -3.86
CA LEU A 41 24.32 -19.55 -2.51
C LEU A 41 23.60 -18.28 -2.05
N LEU A 42 23.51 -17.28 -2.93
CA LEU A 42 22.76 -16.04 -2.65
C LEU A 42 21.28 -16.33 -2.42
N LEU A 43 20.66 -17.16 -3.26
CA LEU A 43 19.26 -17.55 -3.14
C LEU A 43 18.99 -18.32 -1.84
N ARG A 44 19.87 -19.26 -1.44
CA ARG A 44 19.75 -19.96 -0.16
C ARG A 44 19.77 -18.98 1.01
N LEU A 45 20.74 -18.05 1.04
CA LEU A 45 20.83 -17.05 2.08
C LEU A 45 19.55 -16.18 2.16
N LEU A 46 19.02 -15.75 1.01
CA LEU A 46 17.80 -14.94 0.98
C LEU A 46 16.55 -15.76 1.35
N THR A 47 16.53 -17.05 1.01
CA THR A 47 15.44 -17.96 1.38
C THR A 47 15.44 -18.24 2.89
N GLU A 48 16.59 -18.53 3.49
CA GLU A 48 16.76 -18.72 4.93
C GLU A 48 16.34 -17.47 5.72
N ARG A 49 16.57 -16.30 5.16
CA ARG A 49 16.16 -15.02 5.76
C ARG A 49 14.72 -14.62 5.41
N GLY A 50 14.01 -15.40 4.60
CA GLY A 50 12.64 -15.18 4.21
C GLY A 50 12.42 -13.98 3.27
N TYR A 51 13.42 -13.59 2.49
CA TYR A 51 13.29 -12.61 1.42
C TYR A 51 12.83 -13.23 0.11
N VAL A 52 13.21 -14.48 -0.15
CA VAL A 52 12.92 -15.21 -1.38
C VAL A 52 12.25 -16.54 -1.01
N GLU A 53 11.26 -16.96 -1.78
CA GLU A 53 10.68 -18.30 -1.70
C GLU A 53 10.98 -19.08 -2.97
N ARG A 54 11.14 -20.41 -2.80
CA ARG A 54 11.27 -21.36 -3.91
C ARG A 54 9.95 -22.10 -4.06
N SER A 55 9.34 -22.00 -5.23
CA SER A 55 8.11 -22.72 -5.58
C SER A 55 8.37 -24.21 -5.84
N LYS A 56 7.29 -25.01 -5.88
CA LYS A 56 7.38 -26.47 -6.16
C LYS A 56 7.99 -26.79 -7.53
N ASN A 57 7.84 -25.93 -8.52
CA ASN A 57 8.44 -26.05 -9.84
C ASN A 57 9.91 -25.58 -9.89
N GLY A 58 10.48 -25.19 -8.74
CA GLY A 58 11.88 -24.78 -8.63
C GLY A 58 12.17 -23.33 -8.94
N ALA A 59 11.16 -22.50 -9.27
CA ALA A 59 11.30 -21.08 -9.51
C ALA A 59 11.44 -20.29 -8.19
N TYR A 60 12.18 -19.18 -8.22
CA TYR A 60 12.42 -18.29 -7.10
C TYR A 60 11.65 -17.00 -7.28
N ALA A 61 10.99 -16.51 -6.23
CA ALA A 61 10.28 -15.24 -6.21
C ALA A 61 10.63 -14.43 -4.98
N LEU A 62 10.75 -13.11 -5.15
CA LEU A 62 10.90 -12.20 -4.03
C LEU A 62 9.57 -12.14 -3.27
N VAL A 63 9.62 -12.36 -1.95
CA VAL A 63 8.43 -12.34 -1.08
C VAL A 63 8.49 -11.21 -0.06
N ARG A 64 9.66 -10.61 0.12
CA ARG A 64 9.87 -9.50 1.04
C ARG A 64 11.08 -8.66 0.61
N LEU A 65 11.02 -7.35 0.83
CA LEU A 65 12.16 -6.46 0.69
C LEU A 65 12.84 -6.19 2.05
N PRO A 66 14.14 -5.81 2.08
CA PRO A 66 14.79 -5.35 3.31
C PRO A 66 14.02 -4.19 3.95
N GLY A 67 13.82 -4.27 5.27
CA GLY A 67 13.05 -3.28 6.02
C GLY A 67 11.56 -3.62 6.19
N GLU A 68 11.04 -4.61 5.47
CA GLU A 68 9.67 -5.12 5.66
C GLU A 68 9.62 -6.07 6.86
N VAL A 69 8.78 -5.77 7.83
CA VAL A 69 8.61 -6.59 9.04
C VAL A 69 7.73 -7.80 8.74
N ARG A 70 8.11 -8.97 9.26
CA ARG A 70 7.35 -10.24 9.16
C ARG A 70 6.14 -10.29 10.11
N SER A 71 5.46 -9.23 10.38
CA SER A 71 4.22 -9.29 11.13
C SER A 71 3.04 -9.18 10.17
N GLY A 72 2.53 -10.33 9.81
CA GLY A 72 1.12 -10.63 9.56
C GLY A 72 0.39 -9.92 8.44
N THR A 73 0.86 -8.92 7.78
CA THR A 73 0.17 -8.27 6.66
C THR A 73 1.14 -7.36 5.92
N GLU A 74 1.48 -7.66 4.71
CA GLU A 74 1.99 -6.81 3.66
C GLU A 74 3.36 -6.16 3.81
N ALA A 75 4.18 -6.53 2.90
CA ALA A 75 5.42 -5.90 2.55
C ALA A 75 5.15 -4.49 2.00
N TRP A 76 5.29 -3.44 2.82
CA TRP A 76 5.09 -2.05 2.40
C TRP A 76 5.93 -1.68 1.19
N GLY A 77 7.12 -2.24 1.05
CA GLY A 77 7.95 -2.06 -0.13
C GLY A 77 7.31 -2.63 -1.40
N THR A 78 6.65 -3.78 -1.33
CA THR A 78 5.85 -4.31 -2.43
C THR A 78 4.68 -3.40 -2.75
N LEU A 79 3.93 -2.95 -1.74
CA LEU A 79 2.82 -2.02 -1.90
C LEU A 79 3.28 -0.71 -2.56
N LEU A 80 4.38 -0.12 -2.07
CA LEU A 80 4.95 1.10 -2.63
C LEU A 80 5.34 0.94 -4.10
N ARG A 81 6.02 -0.16 -4.44
CA ARG A 81 6.44 -0.46 -5.81
C ARG A 81 5.24 -0.63 -6.75
N LEU A 82 4.21 -1.38 -6.31
CA LEU A 82 3.01 -1.61 -7.13
C LEU A 82 2.15 -0.35 -7.26
N SER A 83 2.21 0.54 -6.28
CA SER A 83 1.46 1.80 -6.29
C SER A 83 2.16 2.91 -7.07
N GLU A 84 3.44 2.82 -7.39
CA GLU A 84 4.23 3.92 -7.96
C GLU A 84 3.66 4.43 -9.28
N ALA A 85 3.50 3.56 -10.27
CA ALA A 85 2.96 3.95 -11.58
C ALA A 85 1.48 4.34 -11.51
N PRO A 86 0.57 3.55 -10.85
CA PRO A 86 -0.82 3.95 -10.69
C PRO A 86 -0.99 5.29 -9.97
N LEU A 87 -0.22 5.55 -8.90
CA LEU A 87 -0.30 6.81 -8.17
C LEU A 87 0.20 7.99 -9.02
N ARG A 88 1.25 7.80 -9.81
CA ARG A 88 1.74 8.82 -10.74
C ARG A 88 0.65 9.22 -11.73
N GLU A 89 0.04 8.24 -12.39
CA GLU A 89 -1.02 8.46 -13.37
C GLU A 89 -2.25 9.13 -12.73
N ALA A 90 -2.61 8.73 -11.51
CA ALA A 90 -3.70 9.37 -10.75
C ALA A 90 -3.41 10.84 -10.45
N VAL A 91 -2.18 11.18 -10.05
CA VAL A 91 -1.75 12.57 -9.80
C VAL A 91 -1.72 13.39 -11.09
N GLU A 92 -1.27 12.81 -12.19
CA GLU A 92 -1.27 13.45 -13.51
C GLU A 92 -2.69 13.72 -13.99
N ALA A 93 -3.61 12.76 -13.82
CA ALA A 93 -5.00 12.90 -14.23
C ALA A 93 -5.79 13.88 -13.34
N SER A 94 -5.65 13.79 -12.02
CA SER A 94 -6.36 14.63 -11.07
C SER A 94 -5.76 16.01 -10.89
N ASN A 95 -4.46 16.14 -11.16
CA ASN A 95 -3.64 17.30 -10.86
C ASN A 95 -3.71 17.70 -9.37
N GLU A 96 -3.95 16.72 -8.47
CA GLU A 96 -3.95 16.86 -7.02
C GLU A 96 -2.89 15.95 -6.38
N THR A 97 -2.53 16.22 -5.12
CA THR A 97 -1.49 15.44 -4.43
C THR A 97 -2.00 14.04 -4.08
N GLY A 98 -1.23 13.03 -4.50
CA GLY A 98 -1.52 11.63 -4.24
C GLY A 98 -0.69 11.05 -3.09
N PHE A 99 -1.29 10.12 -2.35
CA PHE A 99 -0.64 9.43 -1.23
C PHE A 99 -1.00 7.94 -1.25
N VAL A 100 -0.08 7.12 -0.73
CA VAL A 100 -0.36 5.76 -0.27
C VAL A 100 -0.35 5.77 1.25
N ALA A 101 -1.40 5.27 1.86
CA ALA A 101 -1.59 5.27 3.30
C ALA A 101 -1.89 3.86 3.83
N VAL A 102 -1.38 3.56 5.03
CA VAL A 102 -1.66 2.32 5.78
C VAL A 102 -2.10 2.67 7.20
N MET A 103 -2.70 1.70 7.89
CA MET A 103 -3.01 1.83 9.31
C MET A 103 -1.90 1.20 10.15
N GLU A 104 -1.45 1.92 11.17
CA GLU A 104 -0.49 1.51 12.17
C GLU A 104 -1.01 1.98 13.54
N ASP A 105 -1.24 1.05 14.46
CA ASP A 105 -1.73 1.33 15.82
C ASP A 105 -2.95 2.29 15.85
N ALA A 106 -3.98 1.96 15.06
CA ALA A 106 -5.21 2.76 14.90
C ALA A 106 -5.01 4.18 14.34
N ARG A 107 -3.84 4.46 13.77
CA ARG A 107 -3.48 5.73 13.13
C ARG A 107 -3.07 5.51 11.68
N ILE A 108 -3.12 6.56 10.91
CA ILE A 108 -2.71 6.55 9.51
C ILE A 108 -1.26 7.00 9.37
N ARG A 109 -0.47 6.13 8.76
CA ARG A 109 0.87 6.41 8.24
C ARG A 109 0.79 6.61 6.74
N TYR A 110 1.32 7.71 6.25
CA TYR A 110 1.53 7.89 4.83
C TYR A 110 2.90 7.33 4.44
N LEU A 111 2.92 6.35 3.54
CA LEU A 111 4.15 5.70 3.10
C LEU A 111 4.88 6.51 2.04
N THR A 112 4.13 7.20 1.19
CA THR A 112 4.67 8.06 0.14
C THR A 112 3.69 9.17 -0.22
N LYS A 113 4.22 10.23 -0.82
CA LYS A 113 3.44 11.28 -1.48
C LYS A 113 3.99 11.57 -2.86
N ARG A 114 3.09 11.92 -3.77
CA ARG A 114 3.44 12.42 -5.09
C ARG A 114 2.75 13.75 -5.32
N LEU A 115 3.55 14.75 -5.65
CA LEU A 115 3.08 16.12 -5.86
C LEU A 115 2.72 16.33 -7.34
N PRO A 116 1.62 17.06 -7.65
CA PRO A 116 1.33 17.54 -8.99
C PRO A 116 2.29 18.65 -9.39
N LEU A 117 2.31 18.99 -10.67
CA LEU A 117 3.13 20.08 -11.20
C LEU A 117 2.57 21.48 -10.90
N ARG A 118 1.37 21.57 -10.30
CA ARG A 118 0.75 22.86 -9.93
C ARG A 118 1.59 23.62 -8.90
N GLU A 119 1.63 24.94 -9.03
CA GLU A 119 2.26 25.83 -8.05
C GLU A 119 1.50 25.78 -6.72
N ILE A 120 0.17 25.99 -6.75
CA ILE A 120 -0.70 25.89 -5.55
C ILE A 120 -1.17 24.44 -5.42
N ARG A 121 -0.52 23.68 -4.54
CA ARG A 121 -0.79 22.28 -4.27
C ARG A 121 -0.79 21.97 -2.79
N TYR A 122 -1.45 20.89 -2.41
CA TYR A 122 -1.41 20.40 -1.05
C TYR A 122 -0.11 19.62 -0.82
N ASP A 123 0.81 20.21 -0.09
CA ASP A 123 2.07 19.58 0.28
C ASP A 123 2.18 19.52 1.80
N ARG A 124 2.13 18.30 2.35
CA ARG A 124 2.21 18.07 3.80
C ARG A 124 3.39 17.19 4.16
N ASP A 125 3.85 17.36 5.39
CA ASP A 125 4.75 16.41 6.03
C ASP A 125 4.02 15.09 6.31
N ILE A 126 4.60 13.96 5.82
CA ILE A 126 4.08 12.62 5.98
C ILE A 126 4.73 11.83 7.12
N THR A 127 5.65 12.43 7.87
CA THR A 127 6.34 11.75 8.98
C THR A 127 5.45 11.54 10.20
N HIS A 128 4.39 12.34 10.34
CA HIS A 128 3.48 12.28 11.48
C HIS A 128 2.29 11.36 11.23
N LEU A 129 2.01 10.50 12.21
CA LEU A 129 0.79 9.68 12.24
C LEU A 129 -0.46 10.57 12.43
N ARG A 130 -1.58 10.16 11.80
CA ARG A 130 -2.87 10.87 11.90
C ARG A 130 -3.94 9.97 12.49
N GLN A 131 -4.86 10.54 13.26
CA GLN A 131 -6.06 9.80 13.68
C GLN A 131 -6.86 9.40 12.44
N ALA A 132 -7.26 8.13 12.37
CA ALA A 132 -7.84 7.59 11.14
C ALA A 132 -9.15 8.29 10.74
N HIS A 133 -10.03 8.56 11.68
CA HIS A 133 -11.32 9.20 11.41
C HIS A 133 -11.22 10.66 10.92
N LEU A 134 -10.06 11.29 11.07
CA LEU A 134 -9.86 12.69 10.65
C LEU A 134 -9.37 12.83 9.19
N VAL A 135 -9.07 11.74 8.51
CA VAL A 135 -8.53 11.75 7.14
C VAL A 135 -9.28 10.80 6.24
N ALA A 136 -9.43 11.15 4.95
CA ALA A 136 -10.14 10.30 3.99
C ALA A 136 -9.53 8.89 3.89
N SER A 137 -8.19 8.78 3.86
CA SER A 137 -7.49 7.49 3.85
C SER A 137 -7.82 6.61 5.05
N GLY A 138 -8.00 7.20 6.21
CA GLY A 138 -8.39 6.46 7.41
C GLY A 138 -9.83 6.00 7.38
N LEU A 139 -10.76 6.83 6.94
CA LEU A 139 -12.16 6.45 6.75
C LEU A 139 -12.27 5.31 5.72
N ALA A 140 -11.49 5.37 4.63
CA ALA A 140 -11.43 4.30 3.64
C ALA A 140 -10.89 2.98 4.23
N ILE A 141 -9.91 3.02 5.13
CA ILE A 141 -9.40 1.81 5.79
C ILE A 141 -10.40 1.30 6.85
N LEU A 142 -10.99 2.18 7.65
CA LEU A 142 -12.01 1.85 8.64
C LEU A 142 -13.26 1.21 8.01
N SER A 143 -13.56 1.52 6.75
CA SER A 143 -14.67 0.87 6.02
C SER A 143 -14.50 -0.64 5.87
N GLY A 144 -13.31 -1.18 6.06
CA GLY A 144 -13.03 -2.62 6.05
C GLY A 144 -13.11 -3.30 7.41
N PHE A 145 -13.30 -2.56 8.49
CA PHE A 145 -13.43 -3.13 9.81
C PHE A 145 -14.77 -3.85 9.95
N ASP A 146 -14.79 -4.97 10.66
CA ASP A 146 -16.04 -5.53 11.17
C ASP A 146 -16.64 -4.62 12.25
N ASP A 147 -17.88 -4.86 12.62
CA ASP A 147 -18.59 -3.97 13.56
C ASP A 147 -17.93 -3.96 14.94
N ALA A 148 -17.41 -5.10 15.41
CA ALA A 148 -16.74 -5.18 16.71
C ALA A 148 -15.41 -4.40 16.72
N SER A 149 -14.62 -4.50 15.66
CA SER A 149 -13.37 -3.76 15.51
C SER A 149 -13.62 -2.26 15.34
N LEU A 150 -14.67 -1.89 14.62
CA LEU A 150 -15.07 -0.50 14.44
C LEU A 150 -15.56 0.10 15.77
N ASP A 151 -16.38 -0.64 16.53
CA ASP A 151 -16.85 -0.20 17.84
C ASP A 151 -15.69 0.01 18.82
N ALA A 152 -14.75 -0.93 18.89
CA ALA A 152 -13.54 -0.79 19.71
C ALA A 152 -12.70 0.44 19.32
N TYR A 153 -12.58 0.72 18.00
CA TYR A 153 -11.92 1.94 17.53
C TYR A 153 -12.66 3.21 17.97
N LEU A 154 -13.98 3.23 17.84
CA LEU A 154 -14.81 4.38 18.17
C LEU A 154 -14.82 4.66 19.68
N ASP A 155 -14.84 3.64 20.52
CA ASP A 155 -14.76 3.76 21.97
C ASP A 155 -13.47 4.46 22.41
N ALA A 156 -12.37 4.20 21.69
CA ALA A 156 -11.07 4.81 21.98
C ALA A 156 -10.89 6.21 21.35
N ALA A 157 -11.57 6.50 20.21
CA ALA A 157 -11.27 7.66 19.37
C ALA A 157 -12.36 8.72 19.36
N ALA A 158 -13.62 8.37 19.63
CA ALA A 158 -14.76 9.29 19.57
C ALA A 158 -15.11 9.85 20.96
N PRO A 159 -14.82 11.13 21.24
CA PRO A 159 -15.01 11.69 22.58
C PRO A 159 -16.49 11.95 22.91
N THR A 160 -17.38 12.04 21.93
CA THR A 160 -18.81 12.32 22.12
C THR A 160 -19.68 11.41 21.26
N PRO A 161 -20.96 11.19 21.65
CA PRO A 161 -21.92 10.44 20.83
C PRO A 161 -22.11 11.03 19.43
N GLU A 162 -22.07 12.34 19.28
CA GLU A 162 -22.22 13.02 18.00
C GLU A 162 -21.00 12.74 17.10
N ALA A 163 -19.79 12.82 17.63
CA ALA A 163 -18.57 12.47 16.90
C ALA A 163 -18.59 11.01 16.46
N ARG A 164 -19.09 10.10 17.32
CA ARG A 164 -19.26 8.69 16.99
C ARG A 164 -20.25 8.50 15.82
N ALA A 165 -21.38 9.17 15.86
CA ALA A 165 -22.38 9.11 14.80
C ALA A 165 -21.85 9.63 13.46
N ASP A 166 -21.12 10.75 13.47
CA ASP A 166 -20.49 11.35 12.28
C ASP A 166 -19.48 10.38 11.64
N ILE A 167 -18.63 9.74 12.46
CA ILE A 167 -17.64 8.77 11.96
C ILE A 167 -18.34 7.53 11.38
N LEU A 168 -19.36 6.99 12.07
CA LEU A 168 -20.12 5.85 11.59
C LEU A 168 -20.81 6.15 10.25
N ALA A 169 -21.40 7.32 10.10
CA ALA A 169 -22.02 7.75 8.84
C ALA A 169 -20.99 7.80 7.71
N ALA A 170 -19.83 8.42 7.94
CA ALA A 170 -18.76 8.51 6.96
C ALA A 170 -18.17 7.13 6.56
N VAL A 171 -18.00 6.22 7.52
CA VAL A 171 -17.55 4.85 7.27
C VAL A 171 -18.60 4.05 6.50
N THR A 172 -19.87 4.20 6.84
CA THR A 172 -20.98 3.53 6.15
C THR A 172 -21.06 4.00 4.70
N GLU A 173 -20.95 5.30 4.45
CA GLU A 173 -20.92 5.86 3.10
C GLU A 173 -19.72 5.32 2.30
N ALA A 174 -18.53 5.28 2.92
CA ALA A 174 -17.34 4.73 2.28
C ALA A 174 -17.48 3.23 1.94
N ARG A 175 -18.17 2.45 2.77
CA ARG A 175 -18.53 1.04 2.47
C ARG A 175 -19.44 0.93 1.26
N ALA A 176 -20.47 1.78 1.19
CA ALA A 176 -21.46 1.75 0.12
C ALA A 176 -20.91 2.22 -1.22
N THR A 177 -20.07 3.25 -1.22
CA THR A 177 -19.54 3.89 -2.44
C THR A 177 -18.17 3.35 -2.88
N GLY A 178 -17.46 2.66 -2.00
CA GLY A 178 -16.07 2.21 -2.25
C GLY A 178 -15.03 3.34 -2.15
N CYS A 179 -15.44 4.53 -1.70
CA CYS A 179 -14.53 5.67 -1.53
C CYS A 179 -14.96 6.54 -0.34
N ALA A 180 -14.02 6.96 0.46
CA ALA A 180 -14.25 7.92 1.53
C ALA A 180 -13.98 9.35 1.03
N VAL A 181 -14.90 10.26 1.33
CA VAL A 181 -14.76 11.69 1.06
C VAL A 181 -14.65 12.43 2.39
N ASN A 182 -13.58 13.19 2.58
CA ASN A 182 -13.42 14.03 3.75
C ASN A 182 -13.20 15.50 3.34
N LEU A 183 -14.24 16.29 3.53
CA LEU A 183 -14.25 17.72 3.19
C LEU A 183 -13.86 18.61 4.36
N LYS A 184 -13.78 18.06 5.59
CA LYS A 184 -13.45 18.83 6.78
C LYS A 184 -11.94 18.90 7.06
N GLY A 185 -11.15 18.00 6.51
CA GLY A 185 -9.68 17.92 6.60
C GLY A 185 -9.08 18.22 7.98
N VAL A 186 -7.90 17.65 8.27
CA VAL A 186 -7.12 18.00 9.50
C VAL A 186 -6.50 19.39 9.39
N VAL A 187 -6.24 19.81 8.16
CA VAL A 187 -5.69 21.14 7.84
C VAL A 187 -6.81 21.99 7.29
N GLU A 188 -6.99 23.18 7.85
CA GLU A 188 -7.98 24.14 7.36
C GLU A 188 -7.79 24.40 5.86
N GLY A 189 -8.89 24.41 5.13
CA GLY A 189 -8.87 24.61 3.67
C GLY A 189 -8.41 23.40 2.85
N ALA A 190 -8.10 22.26 3.47
CA ALA A 190 -7.78 21.03 2.77
C ALA A 190 -8.95 20.04 2.78
N ALA A 191 -9.03 19.23 1.72
CA ALA A 191 -9.97 18.11 1.60
C ALA A 191 -9.33 16.95 0.83
N GLY A 192 -9.98 15.79 0.82
CA GLY A 192 -9.48 14.66 0.07
C GLY A 192 -10.50 13.55 -0.11
N VAL A 193 -10.20 12.70 -1.06
CA VAL A 193 -10.92 11.45 -1.34
C VAL A 193 -9.96 10.28 -1.22
N ALA A 194 -10.44 9.12 -0.78
CA ALA A 194 -9.59 7.94 -0.67
C ALA A 194 -10.35 6.65 -0.95
N ALA A 195 -9.71 5.75 -1.70
CA ALA A 195 -10.24 4.43 -2.00
C ALA A 195 -9.34 3.33 -1.40
N PRO A 196 -9.93 2.25 -0.88
CA PRO A 196 -9.21 1.19 -0.22
C PRO A 196 -8.50 0.27 -1.20
N ILE A 197 -7.27 -0.12 -0.87
CA ILE A 197 -6.52 -1.18 -1.52
C ILE A 197 -6.78 -2.48 -0.77
N ARG A 198 -7.10 -3.55 -1.51
CA ARG A 198 -7.44 -4.86 -0.94
C ARG A 198 -6.40 -5.91 -1.31
N ASP A 199 -6.20 -6.84 -0.40
CA ASP A 199 -5.40 -8.05 -0.64
C ASP A 199 -6.21 -9.15 -1.37
N THR A 200 -5.60 -10.33 -1.52
CA THR A 200 -6.23 -11.51 -2.14
C THR A 200 -7.46 -12.02 -1.42
N ASP A 201 -7.54 -11.79 -0.11
CA ASP A 201 -8.65 -12.23 0.74
C ASP A 201 -9.75 -11.18 0.82
N GLY A 202 -9.60 -10.06 0.08
CA GLY A 202 -10.53 -8.94 0.07
C GLY A 202 -10.38 -7.99 1.26
N ARG A 203 -9.40 -8.21 2.14
CA ARG A 203 -9.15 -7.35 3.29
C ARG A 203 -8.53 -6.04 2.85
N ILE A 204 -8.97 -4.95 3.46
CA ILE A 204 -8.36 -3.64 3.22
C ILE A 204 -7.03 -3.56 3.95
N VAL A 205 -5.97 -3.27 3.21
CA VAL A 205 -4.58 -3.26 3.69
C VAL A 205 -3.94 -1.89 3.59
N ALA A 206 -4.49 -1.03 2.73
CA ALA A 206 -4.00 0.32 2.48
C ALA A 206 -5.08 1.18 1.84
N ALA A 207 -4.76 2.43 1.53
CA ALA A 207 -5.61 3.32 0.75
C ALA A 207 -4.79 4.19 -0.21
N ILE A 208 -5.34 4.46 -1.40
CA ILE A 208 -4.94 5.56 -2.27
C ILE A 208 -5.72 6.79 -1.83
N ASN A 209 -5.02 7.90 -1.66
CA ASN A 209 -5.65 9.16 -1.27
C ASN A 209 -5.22 10.28 -2.22
N LEU A 210 -6.19 11.07 -2.67
CA LEU A 210 -5.99 12.31 -3.42
C LEU A 210 -6.46 13.48 -2.56
N SER A 211 -5.59 14.46 -2.34
CA SER A 211 -5.88 15.62 -1.50
C SER A 211 -5.43 16.93 -2.14
N GLY A 212 -6.20 17.96 -1.89
CA GLY A 212 -5.94 19.29 -2.40
C GLY A 212 -6.69 20.38 -1.62
N PRO A 213 -6.66 21.63 -2.08
CA PRO A 213 -7.51 22.68 -1.58
C PRO A 213 -8.99 22.28 -1.68
N ARG A 214 -9.72 22.51 -0.59
CA ARG A 214 -11.11 22.08 -0.42
C ARG A 214 -12.02 22.49 -1.58
N GLU A 215 -11.89 23.71 -2.07
CA GLU A 215 -12.72 24.22 -3.15
C GLU A 215 -12.57 23.39 -4.43
N ARG A 216 -11.33 23.00 -4.75
CA ARG A 216 -11.05 22.16 -5.92
C ARG A 216 -11.55 20.74 -5.74
N ILE A 217 -11.32 20.17 -4.55
CA ILE A 217 -11.81 18.81 -4.25
C ILE A 217 -13.33 18.76 -4.33
N VAL A 218 -14.04 19.74 -3.78
CA VAL A 218 -15.52 19.83 -3.85
C VAL A 218 -16.00 19.96 -5.30
N ALA A 219 -15.35 20.82 -6.10
CA ALA A 219 -15.73 21.04 -7.49
C ALA A 219 -15.57 19.79 -8.39
N HIS A 220 -14.66 18.88 -8.02
CA HIS A 220 -14.31 17.71 -8.83
C HIS A 220 -14.46 16.38 -8.06
N VAL A 221 -15.29 16.35 -7.01
CA VAL A 221 -15.37 15.19 -6.09
C VAL A 221 -15.71 13.89 -6.80
N ALA A 222 -16.63 13.90 -7.74
CA ALA A 222 -17.03 12.70 -8.49
C ALA A 222 -15.88 12.15 -9.36
N GLU A 223 -15.20 13.02 -10.11
CA GLU A 223 -14.05 12.64 -10.92
C GLU A 223 -12.90 12.11 -10.08
N LEU A 224 -12.58 12.79 -8.97
CA LEU A 224 -11.51 12.39 -8.06
C LEU A 224 -11.82 11.06 -7.37
N THR A 225 -13.09 10.81 -7.03
CA THR A 225 -13.55 9.53 -6.49
C THR A 225 -13.33 8.40 -7.49
N ASP A 226 -13.72 8.60 -8.74
CA ASP A 226 -13.51 7.62 -9.82
C ASP A 226 -12.02 7.33 -10.04
N ILE A 227 -11.17 8.35 -10.05
CA ILE A 227 -9.72 8.18 -10.19
C ILE A 227 -9.17 7.38 -9.01
N ALA A 228 -9.55 7.71 -7.79
CA ALA A 228 -9.08 7.02 -6.59
C ALA A 228 -9.50 5.54 -6.58
N ILE A 229 -10.77 5.24 -6.92
CA ILE A 229 -11.29 3.87 -7.00
C ILE A 229 -10.52 3.05 -8.04
N ARG A 230 -10.41 3.53 -9.28
CA ARG A 230 -9.69 2.83 -10.35
C ARG A 230 -8.23 2.59 -10.00
N THR A 231 -7.59 3.59 -9.37
CA THR A 231 -6.19 3.47 -8.95
C THR A 231 -6.02 2.40 -7.86
N ALA A 232 -6.87 2.42 -6.85
CA ALA A 232 -6.85 1.44 -5.76
C ALA A 232 -7.18 0.02 -6.25
N GLN A 233 -8.15 -0.13 -7.17
CA GLN A 233 -8.48 -1.41 -7.79
C GLN A 233 -7.30 -1.99 -8.57
N ARG A 234 -6.62 -1.19 -9.38
CA ARG A 234 -5.44 -1.61 -10.14
C ARG A 234 -4.32 -2.10 -9.22
N VAL A 235 -4.05 -1.39 -8.13
CA VAL A 235 -3.06 -1.82 -7.13
C VAL A 235 -3.49 -3.12 -6.46
N SER A 236 -4.77 -3.25 -6.11
CA SER A 236 -5.33 -4.48 -5.51
C SER A 236 -5.21 -5.68 -6.43
N GLU A 237 -5.49 -5.52 -7.72
CA GLU A 237 -5.33 -6.57 -8.74
C GLU A 237 -3.88 -7.02 -8.89
N GLU A 238 -2.92 -6.09 -8.87
CA GLU A 238 -1.49 -6.40 -8.91
C GLU A 238 -1.04 -7.15 -7.64
N LEU A 239 -1.51 -6.74 -6.47
CA LEU A 239 -1.27 -7.45 -5.21
C LEU A 239 -1.86 -8.86 -5.27
N ALA A 240 -3.10 -9.01 -5.74
CA ALA A 240 -3.77 -10.30 -5.86
C ALA A 240 -3.07 -11.23 -6.86
N ARG A 241 -2.61 -10.70 -7.99
CA ARG A 241 -1.86 -11.46 -8.99
C ARG A 241 -0.57 -12.00 -8.42
N ARG A 242 0.17 -11.18 -7.69
CA ARG A 242 1.44 -11.57 -7.06
C ARG A 242 1.24 -12.63 -5.98
N ASN A 243 0.18 -12.52 -5.17
CA ASN A 243 -0.10 -13.48 -4.10
C ASN A 243 -0.67 -14.81 -4.60
N ARG A 244 -1.35 -14.86 -5.76
CA ARG A 244 -1.79 -16.15 -6.38
C ARG A 244 -0.62 -17.00 -6.87
N ILE A 245 0.51 -16.39 -7.17
CA ILE A 245 1.76 -17.09 -7.52
C ILE A 245 2.42 -17.68 -6.26
N ARG A 246 1.96 -17.27 -5.08
CA ARG A 246 2.40 -17.75 -3.77
C ARG A 246 1.50 -18.90 -3.30
N PRO A 247 1.92 -20.18 -3.33
CA PRO A 247 1.12 -21.25 -2.75
C PRO A 247 0.99 -21.00 -1.24
N ALA A 248 -0.24 -21.08 -0.73
CA ALA A 248 -0.52 -21.00 0.69
C ALA A 248 0.45 -21.90 1.47
N SER A 249 1.26 -21.34 2.35
CA SER A 249 2.00 -22.10 3.34
C SER A 249 0.95 -22.76 4.23
N LYS A 250 0.70 -24.06 4.04
CA LYS A 250 -0.09 -24.85 4.99
C LYS A 250 0.60 -24.72 6.33
N GLY A 251 -0.07 -24.07 7.29
CA GLY A 251 0.27 -24.16 8.69
C GLY A 251 0.36 -25.65 9.06
N GLY A 252 1.56 -26.12 9.30
CA GLY A 252 1.84 -27.41 9.91
C GLY A 252 1.87 -27.18 11.43
N ILE A 253 1.08 -27.94 12.08
CA ILE A 253 0.90 -28.27 13.48
C ILE A 253 2.17 -28.07 14.31
#